data_c98967df1dfb498545ed5f65717d7d87
#
_entry.id   c98967df1dfb498545ed5f65717d7d87
#
_cell.length_a   1.000
_cell.length_b   1.000
_cell.length_c   1.000
_cell.angle_alpha   90.00
_cell.angle_beta   90.00
_cell.angle_gamma   90.00
#
_symmetry.space_group_name_H-M   'P 1'
#
loop_
_entity.id
_entity.type
_entity.pdbx_description
1 polymer ?
#
loop_
_entity_poly.entity_id
_entity_poly.type
_entity_poly.pdbx_seq_one_letter_code
_entity_poly.pdbx_strand_id
1 'polypeptide(L)'
;MSRITLTDLDAVLAIARRGTFRAAAIELGVSTTALSHIIARFEAEMGVRLFNRTTRSVGLTDAGRLFIDNIGPSLQGVHQALEVVRSRSETPSGVLRINTPPFAARTLLSRVVLEFLRRYPQMQVDIVTDGRLIDIVAEGFDMGVRVASLIPEDMIALSLGKPQRYAVVASAQYLSHHKRPETPADLLNHPCIRVRLPDGSLYRWHLEKQGETVQVDVRGQLTLDEASLARIAVLEDAGIGFFLEQDVIEDIEAGLLIRLLDDWTPPFPGLCLYYPGRRHPSAGLAAFLALVREFARSAGR
;
A
#
# COMPACT_ATOMS: atom_id res chain seq x y z
N MET A 1 28.38 13.17 31.99
CA MET A 1 27.95 13.28 30.57
C MET A 1 26.93 12.18 30.31
N SER A 2 25.67 12.53 30.24
CA SER A 2 24.62 11.57 29.94
C SER A 2 24.76 11.15 28.47
N ARG A 3 24.57 9.88 28.20
CA ARG A 3 24.88 9.29 26.88
C ARG A 3 23.59 8.99 26.17
N ILE A 4 23.19 9.84 25.23
CA ILE A 4 22.12 9.51 24.28
C ILE A 4 22.53 8.21 23.56
N THR A 5 21.65 7.23 23.58
CA THR A 5 21.87 5.91 22.98
C THR A 5 21.01 5.73 21.74
N LEU A 6 21.35 4.74 20.89
CA LEU A 6 20.53 4.37 19.74
C LEU A 6 19.10 3.98 20.18
N THR A 7 18.96 3.31 21.31
CA THR A 7 17.64 2.96 21.88
C THR A 7 16.79 4.19 22.20
N ASP A 8 17.42 5.28 22.65
CA ASP A 8 16.70 6.54 22.92
C ASP A 8 16.18 7.16 21.60
N LEU A 9 17.00 7.11 20.54
CA LEU A 9 16.62 7.59 19.21
C LEU A 9 15.50 6.74 18.60
N ASP A 10 15.58 5.41 18.73
CA ASP A 10 14.56 4.48 18.29
C ASP A 10 13.23 4.73 19.01
N ALA A 11 13.28 5.03 20.30
CA ALA A 11 12.10 5.36 21.09
C ALA A 11 11.40 6.61 20.58
N VAL A 12 12.16 7.67 20.24
CA VAL A 12 11.60 8.90 19.64
C VAL A 12 10.92 8.61 18.32
N LEU A 13 11.61 7.90 17.41
CA LEU A 13 11.08 7.58 16.08
C LEU A 13 9.86 6.66 16.16
N ALA A 14 9.84 5.66 17.05
CA ALA A 14 8.71 4.77 17.24
C ALA A 14 7.45 5.52 17.69
N ILE A 15 7.58 6.46 18.64
CA ILE A 15 6.44 7.27 19.10
C ILE A 15 5.94 8.20 18.00
N ALA A 16 6.83 8.83 17.25
CA ALA A 16 6.47 9.68 16.14
C ALA A 16 5.67 8.93 15.07
N ARG A 17 6.13 7.74 14.74
CA ARG A 17 5.49 6.87 13.74
C ARG A 17 4.16 6.30 14.20
N ARG A 18 4.06 5.87 15.47
CA ARG A 18 2.87 5.20 16.02
C ARG A 18 1.83 6.16 16.60
N GLY A 19 2.19 7.41 16.85
CA GLY A 19 1.29 8.43 17.40
C GLY A 19 0.85 8.22 18.84
N THR A 20 1.27 7.11 19.49
CA THR A 20 0.94 6.84 20.90
C THR A 20 2.08 6.10 21.62
N PHE A 21 2.27 6.41 22.92
CA PHE A 21 3.25 5.68 23.76
C PHE A 21 2.95 4.20 23.88
N ARG A 22 1.67 3.82 23.92
CA ARG A 22 1.25 2.42 24.03
C ARG A 22 1.65 1.60 22.80
N ALA A 23 1.35 2.10 21.62
CA ALA A 23 1.67 1.41 20.38
C ALA A 23 3.20 1.34 20.14
N ALA A 24 3.92 2.41 20.44
CA ALA A 24 5.37 2.43 20.36
C ALA A 24 6.04 1.49 21.37
N ALA A 25 5.51 1.39 22.59
CA ALA A 25 6.02 0.47 23.61
C ALA A 25 5.85 -1.00 23.19
N ILE A 26 4.72 -1.35 22.59
CA ILE A 26 4.48 -2.68 22.00
C ILE A 26 5.51 -2.98 20.90
N GLU A 27 5.72 -2.03 20.00
CA GLU A 27 6.69 -2.18 18.90
C GLU A 27 8.12 -2.42 19.41
N LEU A 28 8.51 -1.71 20.48
CA LEU A 28 9.86 -1.78 21.05
C LEU A 28 10.04 -2.92 22.07
N GLY A 29 8.97 -3.65 22.39
CA GLY A 29 9.01 -4.73 23.40
C GLY A 29 9.29 -4.24 24.82
N VAL A 30 8.89 -2.98 25.17
CA VAL A 30 9.08 -2.39 26.49
C VAL A 30 7.76 -2.01 27.15
N SER A 31 7.77 -1.73 28.44
CA SER A 31 6.58 -1.19 29.11
C SER A 31 6.37 0.29 28.74
N THR A 32 5.11 0.75 28.73
CA THR A 32 4.77 2.17 28.50
C THR A 32 5.44 3.10 29.50
N THR A 33 5.60 2.63 30.74
CA THR A 33 6.30 3.38 31.81
C THR A 33 7.78 3.53 31.48
N ALA A 34 8.46 2.44 31.08
CA ALA A 34 9.86 2.48 30.67
C ALA A 34 10.08 3.43 29.47
N LEU A 35 9.21 3.32 28.45
CA LEU A 35 9.28 4.21 27.29
C LEU A 35 9.09 5.69 27.68
N SER A 36 8.14 5.97 28.60
CA SER A 36 7.93 7.33 29.13
C SER A 36 9.16 7.89 29.86
N HIS A 37 9.86 7.06 30.62
CA HIS A 37 11.11 7.44 31.28
C HIS A 37 12.25 7.70 30.29
N ILE A 38 12.38 6.85 29.25
CA ILE A 38 13.37 7.05 28.18
C ILE A 38 13.18 8.43 27.55
N ILE A 39 11.96 8.76 27.14
CA ILE A 39 11.66 10.03 26.47
C ILE A 39 11.85 11.22 27.43
N ALA A 40 11.40 11.12 28.68
CA ALA A 40 11.57 12.21 29.65
C ALA A 40 13.06 12.53 29.90
N ARG A 41 13.89 11.50 30.03
CA ARG A 41 15.35 11.65 30.14
C ARG A 41 15.94 12.27 28.89
N PHE A 42 15.55 11.78 27.71
CA PHE A 42 16.04 12.28 26.42
C PHE A 42 15.71 13.77 26.22
N GLU A 43 14.44 14.17 26.45
CA GLU A 43 13.99 15.57 26.37
C GLU A 43 14.73 16.47 27.38
N ALA A 44 14.98 15.96 28.58
CA ALA A 44 15.74 16.69 29.60
C ALA A 44 17.22 16.92 29.19
N GLU A 45 17.84 15.93 28.57
CA GLU A 45 19.23 16.06 28.06
C GLU A 45 19.33 17.01 26.87
N MET A 46 18.34 16.98 25.98
CA MET A 46 18.27 17.88 24.83
C MET A 46 17.85 19.30 25.23
N GLY A 47 17.29 19.50 26.43
CA GLY A 47 16.77 20.77 26.89
C GLY A 47 15.51 21.24 26.16
N VAL A 48 14.90 20.38 25.36
CA VAL A 48 13.69 20.70 24.56
C VAL A 48 12.70 19.55 24.60
N ARG A 49 11.40 19.88 24.53
CA ARG A 49 10.35 18.89 24.37
C ARG A 49 10.16 18.55 22.90
N LEU A 50 10.10 17.26 22.60
CA LEU A 50 9.85 16.76 21.27
C LEU A 50 8.36 16.38 21.06
N PHE A 51 7.65 16.11 22.15
CA PHE A 51 6.27 15.66 22.12
C PHE A 51 5.33 16.54 22.97
N ASN A 52 4.19 16.89 22.40
CA ASN A 52 3.03 17.40 23.10
C ASN A 52 2.17 16.22 23.54
N ARG A 53 1.99 16.04 24.85
CA ARG A 53 1.22 14.92 25.42
C ARG A 53 -0.15 15.39 25.86
N THR A 54 -1.20 14.73 25.40
CA THR A 54 -2.54 14.83 25.94
C THR A 54 -2.96 13.46 26.47
N THR A 55 -4.08 13.38 27.17
CA THR A 55 -4.63 12.10 27.64
C THR A 55 -5.11 11.19 26.51
N ARG A 56 -5.26 11.71 25.29
CA ARG A 56 -5.81 10.98 24.13
C ARG A 56 -4.85 10.85 22.95
N SER A 57 -3.83 11.70 22.85
CA SER A 57 -2.93 11.72 21.69
C SER A 57 -1.55 12.25 22.03
N VAL A 58 -0.59 11.91 21.18
CA VAL A 58 0.77 12.43 21.21
C VAL A 58 1.03 13.10 19.86
N GLY A 59 1.35 14.40 19.90
CA GLY A 59 1.73 15.17 18.73
C GLY A 59 3.20 15.61 18.83
N LEU A 60 3.83 15.84 17.69
CA LEU A 60 5.17 16.40 17.65
C LEU A 60 5.14 17.91 17.90
N THR A 61 6.15 18.42 18.63
CA THR A 61 6.48 19.84 18.64
C THR A 61 7.22 20.21 17.35
N ASP A 62 7.47 21.50 17.10
CA ASP A 62 8.28 21.94 15.97
C ASP A 62 9.73 21.42 16.09
N ALA A 63 10.29 21.42 17.30
CA ALA A 63 11.59 20.80 17.59
C ALA A 63 11.55 19.28 17.35
N GLY A 64 10.45 18.62 17.69
CA GLY A 64 10.26 17.20 17.43
C GLY A 64 10.23 16.88 15.94
N ARG A 65 9.51 17.67 15.13
CA ARG A 65 9.51 17.52 13.66
C ARG A 65 10.90 17.69 13.08
N LEU A 66 11.55 18.81 13.40
CA LEU A 66 12.93 19.10 12.95
C LEU A 66 13.90 17.98 13.34
N PHE A 67 13.80 17.46 14.56
CA PHE A 67 14.65 16.38 15.04
C PHE A 67 14.44 15.10 14.21
N ILE A 68 13.18 14.70 13.98
CA ILE A 68 12.84 13.47 13.24
C ILE A 68 13.27 13.56 11.78
N ASP A 69 13.04 14.70 11.13
CA ASP A 69 13.41 14.93 9.73
C ASP A 69 14.93 14.80 9.51
N ASN A 70 15.73 15.23 10.49
CA ASN A 70 17.19 15.14 10.41
C ASN A 70 17.76 13.79 10.87
N ILE A 71 17.22 13.22 11.95
CA ILE A 71 17.77 11.98 12.54
C ILE A 71 17.22 10.73 11.89
N GLY A 72 15.94 10.76 11.45
CA GLY A 72 15.27 9.58 10.90
C GLY A 72 16.05 8.89 9.78
N PRO A 73 16.44 9.62 8.71
CA PRO A 73 17.26 9.06 7.62
C PRO A 73 18.61 8.51 8.08
N SER A 74 19.27 9.21 9.00
CA SER A 74 20.59 8.82 9.53
C SER A 74 20.52 7.54 10.36
N LEU A 75 19.54 7.43 11.24
CA LEU A 75 19.35 6.24 12.08
C LEU A 75 18.93 5.02 11.26
N GLN A 76 18.10 5.23 10.25
CA GLN A 76 17.77 4.18 9.29
C GLN A 76 19.01 3.67 8.55
N GLY A 77 19.96 4.56 8.19
CA GLY A 77 21.24 4.19 7.62
C GLY A 77 22.10 3.34 8.57
N VAL A 78 22.10 3.66 9.87
CA VAL A 78 22.80 2.87 10.90
C VAL A 78 22.19 1.48 11.03
N HIS A 79 20.86 1.38 11.11
CA HIS A 79 20.16 0.08 11.18
C HIS A 79 20.46 -0.77 9.95
N GLN A 80 20.44 -0.17 8.75
CA GLN A 80 20.79 -0.89 7.52
C GLN A 80 22.25 -1.36 7.50
N ALA A 81 23.19 -0.57 8.00
CA ALA A 81 24.59 -0.99 8.10
C ALA A 81 24.75 -2.17 9.07
N LEU A 82 24.05 -2.15 10.20
CA LEU A 82 24.03 -3.27 11.15
C LEU A 82 23.36 -4.51 10.54
N GLU A 83 22.28 -4.35 9.80
CA GLU A 83 21.60 -5.42 9.06
C GLU A 83 22.52 -6.03 7.98
N VAL A 84 23.22 -5.21 7.20
CA VAL A 84 24.20 -5.69 6.20
C VAL A 84 25.31 -6.53 6.86
N VAL A 85 25.76 -6.15 8.04
CA VAL A 85 26.76 -6.92 8.79
C VAL A 85 26.14 -8.20 9.36
N ARG A 86 24.91 -8.15 9.86
CA ARG A 86 24.15 -9.31 10.34
C ARG A 86 23.73 -10.25 9.22
N SER A 87 23.48 -9.73 8.02
CA SER A 87 23.08 -10.51 6.83
C SER A 87 24.23 -11.33 6.20
N ARG A 88 25.45 -11.18 6.68
CA ARG A 88 26.48 -12.22 6.50
C ARG A 88 26.15 -13.50 7.30
N SER A 89 25.18 -13.47 8.20
CA SER A 89 24.50 -14.65 8.77
C SER A 89 23.49 -15.17 7.74
N GLU A 90 23.53 -16.44 7.41
CA GLU A 90 22.85 -17.08 6.27
C GLU A 90 21.30 -17.06 6.31
N THR A 91 20.66 -16.52 7.35
CA THR A 91 19.20 -16.54 7.50
C THR A 91 18.63 -15.11 7.67
N PRO A 92 17.76 -14.66 6.73
CA PRO A 92 17.05 -13.38 6.84
C PRO A 92 16.24 -13.29 8.12
N SER A 93 16.30 -12.15 8.82
CA SER A 93 15.55 -11.88 10.05
C SER A 93 15.14 -10.39 10.10
N GLY A 94 14.16 -10.06 10.94
CA GLY A 94 13.67 -8.69 11.13
C GLY A 94 12.29 -8.44 10.53
N VAL A 95 11.90 -7.18 10.36
CA VAL A 95 10.58 -6.76 9.85
C VAL A 95 10.73 -6.20 8.44
N LEU A 96 9.89 -6.69 7.51
CA LEU A 96 9.74 -6.16 6.16
C LEU A 96 8.44 -5.36 6.08
N ARG A 97 8.55 -4.05 5.83
CA ARG A 97 7.41 -3.14 5.81
C ARG A 97 7.00 -2.80 4.38
N ILE A 98 5.74 -3.07 4.06
CA ILE A 98 5.19 -2.95 2.69
C ILE A 98 4.02 -1.98 2.69
N ASN A 99 4.06 -0.97 1.81
CA ASN A 99 2.92 -0.12 1.51
C ASN A 99 2.27 -0.56 0.18
N THR A 100 0.96 -0.79 0.19
CA THR A 100 0.27 -1.33 -0.99
C THR A 100 -1.21 -0.94 -1.00
N PRO A 101 -1.86 -0.77 -2.16
CA PRO A 101 -3.31 -0.67 -2.21
C PRO A 101 -3.98 -1.97 -1.73
N PRO A 102 -5.22 -1.92 -1.19
CA PRO A 102 -5.91 -3.10 -0.66
C PRO A 102 -6.02 -4.26 -1.65
N PHE A 103 -6.31 -4.00 -2.91
CA PHE A 103 -6.42 -5.04 -3.94
C PHE A 103 -5.07 -5.73 -4.22
N ALA A 104 -3.97 -4.96 -4.23
CA ALA A 104 -2.63 -5.51 -4.45
C ALA A 104 -2.14 -6.29 -3.24
N ALA A 105 -2.56 -5.90 -2.04
CA ALA A 105 -2.26 -6.65 -0.81
C ALA A 105 -2.82 -8.07 -0.87
N ARG A 106 -4.04 -8.25 -1.35
CA ARG A 106 -4.65 -9.59 -1.49
C ARG A 106 -3.82 -10.49 -2.40
N THR A 107 -3.43 -9.98 -3.58
CA THR A 107 -2.60 -10.71 -4.53
C THR A 107 -1.20 -11.03 -3.97
N LEU A 108 -0.57 -10.04 -3.32
CA LEU A 108 0.76 -10.19 -2.76
C LEU A 108 0.76 -11.19 -1.59
N LEU A 109 -0.23 -11.08 -0.69
CA LEU A 109 -0.37 -11.93 0.48
C LEU A 109 -0.51 -13.40 0.06
N SER A 110 -1.46 -13.71 -0.82
CA SER A 110 -1.77 -15.09 -1.19
C SER A 110 -0.66 -15.77 -1.97
N ARG A 111 0.10 -15.03 -2.78
CA ARG A 111 1.12 -15.62 -3.66
C ARG A 111 2.53 -15.63 -3.10
N VAL A 112 2.92 -14.60 -2.36
CA VAL A 112 4.33 -14.37 -2.02
C VAL A 112 4.56 -14.32 -0.52
N VAL A 113 3.76 -13.54 0.21
CA VAL A 113 4.05 -13.24 1.62
C VAL A 113 3.96 -14.49 2.50
N LEU A 114 2.94 -15.31 2.32
CA LEU A 114 2.78 -16.53 3.12
C LEU A 114 3.91 -17.53 2.86
N GLU A 115 4.34 -17.68 1.61
CA GLU A 115 5.47 -18.51 1.25
C GLU A 115 6.78 -17.94 1.80
N PHE A 116 6.96 -16.62 1.75
CA PHE A 116 8.12 -15.94 2.34
C PHE A 116 8.25 -16.22 3.84
N LEU A 117 7.17 -16.06 4.60
CA LEU A 117 7.16 -16.33 6.04
C LEU A 117 7.43 -17.81 6.36
N ARG A 118 6.97 -18.73 5.49
CA ARG A 118 7.27 -20.16 5.63
C ARG A 118 8.75 -20.48 5.39
N ARG A 119 9.40 -19.83 4.40
CA ARG A 119 10.84 -20.04 4.12
C ARG A 119 11.73 -19.35 5.13
N TYR A 120 11.28 -18.22 5.69
CA TYR A 120 12.09 -17.39 6.59
C TYR A 120 11.34 -17.11 7.90
N PRO A 121 11.28 -18.09 8.82
CA PRO A 121 10.48 -17.99 10.05
C PRO A 121 10.95 -16.94 11.05
N GLN A 122 12.16 -16.37 10.87
CA GLN A 122 12.67 -15.25 11.68
C GLN A 122 12.28 -13.87 11.10
N MET A 123 11.62 -13.84 9.94
CA MET A 123 11.10 -12.62 9.34
C MET A 123 9.69 -12.33 9.84
N GLN A 124 9.38 -11.07 9.95
CA GLN A 124 8.03 -10.52 10.11
C GLN A 124 7.68 -9.66 8.90
N VAL A 125 6.41 -9.61 8.55
CA VAL A 125 5.93 -8.74 7.46
C VAL A 125 4.84 -7.83 8.00
N ASP A 126 5.01 -6.52 7.83
CA ASP A 126 4.06 -5.47 8.19
C ASP A 126 3.51 -4.86 6.89
N ILE A 127 2.23 -5.15 6.59
CA ILE A 127 1.56 -4.64 5.38
C ILE A 127 0.60 -3.53 5.77
N VAL A 128 0.84 -2.34 5.25
CA VAL A 128 -0.08 -1.21 5.37
C VAL A 128 -0.83 -1.02 4.06
N THR A 129 -2.16 -1.18 4.12
CA THR A 129 -3.03 -1.03 2.96
C THR A 129 -3.50 0.42 2.83
N ASP A 130 -2.67 1.24 2.19
CA ASP A 130 -2.97 2.64 1.91
C ASP A 130 -2.76 2.91 0.41
N GLY A 131 -3.83 3.35 -0.27
CA GLY A 131 -3.79 3.66 -1.71
C GLY A 131 -3.16 5.02 -2.03
N ARG A 132 -2.88 5.88 -1.04
CA ARG A 132 -2.25 7.18 -1.27
C ARG A 132 -0.84 7.04 -1.83
N LEU A 133 -0.47 7.96 -2.71
CA LEU A 133 0.92 8.09 -3.14
C LEU A 133 1.70 8.77 -2.02
N ILE A 134 2.53 8.01 -1.34
CA ILE A 134 3.36 8.47 -0.22
C ILE A 134 4.84 8.30 -0.56
N ASP A 135 5.69 9.04 0.10
CA ASP A 135 7.13 8.76 0.12
C ASP A 135 7.38 7.56 1.05
N ILE A 136 7.56 6.38 0.45
CA ILE A 136 7.78 5.14 1.20
C ILE A 136 9.03 5.19 2.07
N VAL A 137 10.05 5.96 1.66
CA VAL A 137 11.31 6.08 2.41
C VAL A 137 11.10 6.95 3.65
N ALA A 138 10.47 8.12 3.48
CA ALA A 138 10.19 9.03 4.59
C ALA A 138 9.25 8.40 5.63
N GLU A 139 8.29 7.56 5.17
CA GLU A 139 7.37 6.86 6.07
C GLU A 139 7.90 5.51 6.59
N GLY A 140 9.16 5.17 6.27
CA GLY A 140 9.85 4.00 6.82
C GLY A 140 9.37 2.66 6.29
N PHE A 141 8.90 2.60 5.05
CA PHE A 141 8.64 1.35 4.34
C PHE A 141 9.87 0.88 3.58
N ASP A 142 10.05 -0.43 3.47
CA ASP A 142 11.11 -1.04 2.69
C ASP A 142 10.78 -1.09 1.21
N MET A 143 9.48 -1.23 0.90
CA MET A 143 8.98 -1.29 -0.47
C MET A 143 7.52 -0.86 -0.56
N GLY A 144 7.10 -0.54 -1.78
CA GLY A 144 5.72 -0.28 -2.12
C GLY A 144 5.24 -1.13 -3.30
N VAL A 145 3.92 -1.19 -3.49
CA VAL A 145 3.29 -1.81 -4.68
C VAL A 145 2.39 -0.80 -5.35
N ARG A 146 2.62 -0.54 -6.65
CA ARG A 146 1.81 0.38 -7.47
C ARG A 146 1.78 -0.11 -8.92
N VAL A 147 0.91 0.49 -9.72
CA VAL A 147 1.02 0.38 -11.19
C VAL A 147 2.28 1.11 -11.66
N ALA A 148 2.91 0.61 -12.72
CA ALA A 148 4.21 1.10 -13.19
C ALA A 148 4.26 2.61 -13.43
N SER A 149 3.17 3.21 -13.93
CA SER A 149 3.07 4.66 -14.22
C SER A 149 3.10 5.57 -12.99
N LEU A 150 2.93 5.01 -11.79
CA LEU A 150 2.91 5.75 -10.52
C LEU A 150 4.20 5.58 -9.69
N ILE A 151 5.20 4.89 -10.23
CA ILE A 151 6.47 4.64 -9.53
C ILE A 151 7.43 5.79 -9.82
N PRO A 152 8.04 6.40 -8.78
CA PRO A 152 9.06 7.42 -8.96
C PRO A 152 10.27 6.90 -9.76
N GLU A 153 10.88 7.76 -10.58
CA GLU A 153 11.99 7.40 -11.48
C GLU A 153 13.25 6.93 -10.75
N ASP A 154 13.46 7.34 -9.51
CA ASP A 154 14.62 6.97 -8.69
C ASP A 154 14.45 5.64 -7.95
N MET A 155 13.33 4.96 -8.13
CA MET A 155 13.01 3.66 -7.54
C MET A 155 13.28 2.51 -8.51
N ILE A 156 13.66 1.36 -7.98
CA ILE A 156 13.73 0.12 -8.75
C ILE A 156 12.36 -0.53 -8.75
N ALA A 157 11.84 -0.81 -9.95
CA ALA A 157 10.57 -1.50 -10.14
C ALA A 157 10.76 -2.95 -10.55
N LEU A 158 9.98 -3.87 -9.97
CA LEU A 158 9.92 -5.28 -10.31
C LEU A 158 8.47 -5.66 -10.58
N SER A 159 8.17 -6.14 -11.78
CA SER A 159 6.82 -6.59 -12.13
C SER A 159 6.36 -7.75 -11.25
N LEU A 160 5.12 -7.69 -10.77
CA LEU A 160 4.49 -8.72 -9.91
C LEU A 160 3.71 -9.77 -10.69
N GLY A 161 3.70 -9.71 -12.02
CA GLY A 161 3.02 -10.72 -12.81
C GLY A 161 2.49 -10.25 -14.15
N LYS A 162 1.35 -10.83 -14.57
CA LYS A 162 0.75 -10.58 -15.89
C LYS A 162 0.16 -9.16 -15.97
N PRO A 163 0.00 -8.63 -17.18
CA PRO A 163 -0.79 -7.43 -17.41
C PRO A 163 -2.15 -7.55 -16.72
N GLN A 164 -2.62 -6.43 -16.20
CA GLN A 164 -3.93 -6.30 -15.59
C GLN A 164 -4.91 -5.70 -16.59
N ARG A 165 -6.19 -5.84 -16.33
CA ARG A 165 -7.25 -5.28 -17.13
C ARG A 165 -8.36 -4.74 -16.23
N TYR A 166 -9.02 -3.68 -16.66
CA TYR A 166 -10.24 -3.25 -16.04
C TYR A 166 -11.45 -3.94 -16.66
N ALA A 167 -12.55 -3.96 -15.93
CA ALA A 167 -13.86 -4.42 -16.40
C ALA A 167 -14.93 -3.41 -16.00
N VAL A 168 -15.72 -2.96 -16.97
CA VAL A 168 -17.00 -2.31 -16.76
C VAL A 168 -18.03 -3.40 -16.68
N VAL A 169 -18.82 -3.47 -15.61
CA VAL A 169 -19.77 -4.56 -15.41
C VAL A 169 -21.11 -4.06 -14.86
N ALA A 170 -22.17 -4.79 -15.16
CA ALA A 170 -23.47 -4.66 -14.54
C ALA A 170 -24.07 -6.05 -14.32
N SER A 171 -25.03 -6.19 -13.41
CA SER A 171 -25.75 -7.42 -13.23
C SER A 171 -26.65 -7.73 -14.44
N ALA A 172 -26.98 -9.00 -14.65
CA ALA A 172 -27.93 -9.41 -15.67
C ALA A 172 -29.33 -8.81 -15.42
N GLN A 173 -29.73 -8.72 -14.16
CA GLN A 173 -31.00 -8.14 -13.74
C GLN A 173 -31.09 -6.64 -14.07
N TYR A 174 -30.02 -5.87 -13.78
CA TYR A 174 -29.94 -4.45 -14.15
C TYR A 174 -30.15 -4.25 -15.66
N LEU A 175 -29.45 -5.05 -16.47
CA LEU A 175 -29.52 -4.95 -17.94
C LEU A 175 -30.86 -5.44 -18.53
N SER A 176 -31.68 -6.19 -17.80
CA SER A 176 -33.01 -6.53 -18.23
C SER A 176 -33.97 -5.35 -18.27
N HIS A 177 -33.64 -4.27 -17.53
CA HIS A 177 -34.45 -3.05 -17.42
C HIS A 177 -33.78 -1.82 -18.02
N HIS A 178 -32.55 -1.91 -18.43
CA HIS A 178 -31.74 -0.77 -18.95
C HIS A 178 -31.08 -1.14 -20.27
N LYS A 179 -31.03 -0.19 -21.18
CA LYS A 179 -30.33 -0.38 -22.46
C LYS A 179 -28.84 -0.60 -22.17
N ARG A 180 -28.21 -1.55 -22.86
CA ARG A 180 -26.77 -1.80 -22.74
C ARG A 180 -25.97 -0.61 -23.29
N PRO A 181 -25.00 -0.04 -22.57
CA PRO A 181 -24.11 0.99 -23.09
C PRO A 181 -23.19 0.39 -24.18
N GLU A 182 -23.06 1.09 -25.29
CA GLU A 182 -22.23 0.71 -26.45
C GLU A 182 -20.98 1.59 -26.54
N THR A 183 -21.02 2.79 -25.97
CA THR A 183 -19.92 3.76 -25.94
C THR A 183 -19.69 4.28 -24.52
N PRO A 184 -18.49 4.83 -24.21
CA PRO A 184 -18.24 5.50 -22.94
C PRO A 184 -19.23 6.62 -22.60
N ALA A 185 -19.72 7.34 -23.60
CA ALA A 185 -20.70 8.43 -23.41
C ALA A 185 -22.05 7.93 -22.90
N ASP A 186 -22.44 6.69 -23.23
CA ASP A 186 -23.69 6.11 -22.79
C ASP A 186 -23.73 5.90 -21.27
N LEU A 187 -22.54 5.76 -20.61
CA LEU A 187 -22.44 5.64 -19.15
C LEU A 187 -23.04 6.85 -18.41
N LEU A 188 -23.10 8.01 -19.05
CA LEU A 188 -23.72 9.22 -18.46
C LEU A 188 -25.25 9.09 -18.28
N ASN A 189 -25.86 8.13 -18.97
CA ASN A 189 -27.29 7.84 -18.90
C ASN A 189 -27.63 6.70 -17.93
N HIS A 190 -26.61 6.17 -17.23
CA HIS A 190 -26.77 5.08 -16.28
C HIS A 190 -26.36 5.51 -14.86
N PRO A 191 -27.03 5.01 -13.81
CA PRO A 191 -26.48 5.04 -12.48
C PRO A 191 -25.20 4.18 -12.44
N CYS A 192 -24.10 4.80 -12.04
CA CYS A 192 -22.81 4.14 -11.88
C CYS A 192 -22.34 4.21 -10.43
N ILE A 193 -21.62 3.20 -9.98
CA ILE A 193 -20.99 3.22 -8.67
C ILE A 193 -19.73 4.10 -8.75
N ARG A 194 -19.77 5.24 -8.10
CA ARG A 194 -18.66 6.20 -8.11
C ARG A 194 -17.56 5.75 -7.17
N VAL A 195 -16.32 5.92 -7.57
CA VAL A 195 -15.15 5.54 -6.77
C VAL A 195 -14.53 6.77 -6.13
N ARG A 196 -14.39 6.75 -4.80
CA ARG A 196 -13.65 7.76 -4.05
C ARG A 196 -12.19 7.31 -3.93
N LEU A 197 -11.29 8.19 -4.35
CA LEU A 197 -9.85 7.98 -4.19
C LEU A 197 -9.39 8.32 -2.76
N PRO A 198 -8.22 7.81 -2.33
CA PRO A 198 -7.69 8.05 -0.99
C PRO A 198 -7.43 9.52 -0.64
N ASP A 199 -7.27 10.40 -1.64
CA ASP A 199 -7.14 11.84 -1.48
C ASP A 199 -8.51 12.56 -1.35
N GLY A 200 -9.61 11.79 -1.38
CA GLY A 200 -10.99 12.29 -1.30
C GLY A 200 -11.61 12.68 -2.63
N SER A 201 -10.84 12.75 -3.71
CA SER A 201 -11.34 13.04 -5.05
C SER A 201 -12.17 11.89 -5.61
N LEU A 202 -12.89 12.14 -6.70
CA LEU A 202 -13.65 11.11 -7.40
C LEU A 202 -12.87 10.63 -8.62
N TYR A 203 -12.75 9.33 -8.73
CA TYR A 203 -12.10 8.72 -9.88
C TYR A 203 -12.96 8.90 -11.13
N ARG A 204 -12.39 9.54 -12.15
CA ARG A 204 -12.95 9.55 -13.51
C ARG A 204 -12.56 8.25 -14.18
N TRP A 205 -13.54 7.52 -14.69
CA TRP A 205 -13.28 6.25 -15.36
C TRP A 205 -12.43 6.47 -16.60
N HIS A 206 -11.26 5.89 -16.62
CA HIS A 206 -10.35 5.97 -17.75
C HIS A 206 -10.60 4.78 -18.68
N LEU A 207 -11.05 5.07 -19.88
CA LEU A 207 -11.37 4.09 -20.91
C LEU A 207 -10.49 4.38 -22.13
N GLU A 208 -10.04 3.32 -22.77
CA GLU A 208 -9.13 3.42 -23.92
C GLU A 208 -9.53 2.41 -24.99
N LYS A 209 -9.54 2.84 -26.25
CA LYS A 209 -9.76 1.97 -27.41
C LYS A 209 -8.87 2.42 -28.55
N GLN A 210 -7.98 1.52 -29.00
CA GLN A 210 -7.07 1.77 -30.15
C GLN A 210 -6.24 3.06 -30.03
N GLY A 211 -5.83 3.41 -28.79
CA GLY A 211 -5.06 4.63 -28.52
C GLY A 211 -5.91 5.89 -28.31
N GLU A 212 -7.21 5.83 -28.54
CA GLU A 212 -8.15 6.90 -28.13
C GLU A 212 -8.47 6.74 -26.65
N THR A 213 -8.20 7.75 -25.84
CA THR A 213 -8.47 7.77 -24.41
C THR A 213 -9.63 8.68 -24.06
N VAL A 214 -10.54 8.21 -23.23
CA VAL A 214 -11.71 8.96 -22.76
C VAL A 214 -11.80 8.88 -21.24
N GLN A 215 -11.97 10.02 -20.59
CA GLN A 215 -12.27 10.10 -19.17
C GLN A 215 -13.74 10.41 -18.97
N VAL A 216 -14.46 9.53 -18.28
CA VAL A 216 -15.88 9.69 -18.00
C VAL A 216 -16.10 10.04 -16.54
N ASP A 217 -16.68 11.22 -16.28
CA ASP A 217 -17.16 11.60 -14.94
C ASP A 217 -18.57 11.02 -14.76
N VAL A 218 -18.62 9.77 -14.35
CA VAL A 218 -19.85 9.00 -14.20
C VAL A 218 -20.75 9.56 -13.10
N ARG A 219 -22.07 9.36 -13.25
CA ARG A 219 -23.09 9.79 -12.29
C ARG A 219 -23.65 8.60 -11.55
N GLY A 220 -24.06 8.82 -10.30
CA GLY A 220 -24.71 7.79 -9.49
C GLY A 220 -24.96 8.25 -8.07
N GLN A 221 -25.88 7.60 -7.39
CA GLN A 221 -26.28 7.93 -6.02
C GLN A 221 -25.30 7.35 -4.98
N LEU A 222 -24.50 6.33 -5.37
CA LEU A 222 -23.59 5.63 -4.48
C LEU A 222 -22.14 5.96 -4.82
N THR A 223 -21.39 6.39 -3.81
CA THR A 223 -19.94 6.64 -3.89
C THR A 223 -19.24 5.82 -2.83
N LEU A 224 -18.30 4.97 -3.24
CA LEU A 224 -17.57 4.04 -2.37
C LEU A 224 -16.06 4.17 -2.60
N ASP A 225 -15.29 3.85 -1.58
CA ASP A 225 -13.82 3.81 -1.59
C ASP A 225 -13.28 2.38 -1.52
N GLU A 226 -14.19 1.40 -1.41
CA GLU A 226 -13.86 -0.01 -1.25
C GLU A 226 -14.51 -0.85 -2.36
N ALA A 227 -13.68 -1.59 -3.11
CA ALA A 227 -14.10 -2.32 -4.30
C ALA A 227 -15.05 -3.49 -4.00
N SER A 228 -14.93 -4.17 -2.86
CA SER A 228 -15.81 -5.28 -2.51
C SER A 228 -17.21 -4.80 -2.18
N LEU A 229 -17.37 -3.64 -1.56
CA LEU A 229 -18.67 -3.01 -1.35
C LEU A 229 -19.29 -2.57 -2.68
N ALA A 230 -18.48 -2.01 -3.58
CA ALA A 230 -18.93 -1.65 -4.93
C ALA A 230 -19.40 -2.89 -5.71
N ARG A 231 -18.68 -4.02 -5.59
CA ARG A 231 -19.05 -5.30 -6.21
C ARG A 231 -20.41 -5.78 -5.69
N ILE A 232 -20.63 -5.75 -4.37
CA ILE A 232 -21.93 -6.12 -3.78
C ILE A 232 -23.04 -5.22 -4.34
N ALA A 233 -22.82 -3.90 -4.40
CA ALA A 233 -23.82 -2.97 -4.91
C ALA A 233 -24.20 -3.25 -6.38
N VAL A 234 -23.20 -3.61 -7.22
CA VAL A 234 -23.49 -3.97 -8.63
C VAL A 234 -24.25 -5.29 -8.74
N LEU A 235 -23.92 -6.28 -7.92
CA LEU A 235 -24.65 -7.56 -7.86
C LEU A 235 -26.10 -7.38 -7.41
N GLU A 236 -26.38 -6.37 -6.56
CA GLU A 236 -27.70 -5.98 -6.09
C GLU A 236 -28.36 -4.89 -6.97
N ASP A 237 -28.02 -4.83 -8.25
CA ASP A 237 -28.64 -4.00 -9.29
C ASP A 237 -28.52 -2.48 -9.11
N ALA A 238 -27.61 -1.99 -8.26
CA ALA A 238 -27.48 -0.57 -7.98
C ALA A 238 -26.92 0.26 -9.16
N GLY A 239 -26.47 -0.40 -10.22
CA GLY A 239 -25.97 0.24 -11.44
C GLY A 239 -24.73 -0.41 -12.02
N ILE A 240 -23.96 0.36 -12.79
CA ILE A 240 -22.75 -0.09 -13.48
C ILE A 240 -21.53 0.16 -12.60
N GLY A 241 -20.61 -0.80 -12.53
CA GLY A 241 -19.36 -0.71 -11.80
C GLY A 241 -18.11 -0.78 -12.69
N PHE A 242 -16.99 -0.27 -12.16
CA PHE A 242 -15.68 -0.29 -12.80
C PHE A 242 -14.67 -0.92 -11.83
N PHE A 243 -14.10 -2.04 -12.22
CA PHE A 243 -13.26 -2.87 -11.35
C PHE A 243 -11.96 -3.29 -12.04
N LEU A 244 -10.97 -3.73 -11.28
CA LEU A 244 -10.00 -4.63 -11.83
C LEU A 244 -10.69 -5.96 -12.18
N GLU A 245 -10.42 -6.49 -13.37
CA GLU A 245 -11.08 -7.71 -13.86
C GLU A 245 -11.00 -8.87 -12.87
N GLN A 246 -9.84 -9.04 -12.23
CA GLN A 246 -9.63 -10.11 -11.23
C GLN A 246 -10.56 -10.05 -10.01
N ASP A 247 -11.14 -8.87 -9.71
CA ASP A 247 -12.03 -8.71 -8.57
C ASP A 247 -13.48 -9.15 -8.90
N VAL A 248 -13.78 -9.33 -10.19
CA VAL A 248 -15.13 -9.66 -10.68
C VAL A 248 -15.17 -10.80 -11.71
N ILE A 249 -14.01 -11.42 -12.01
CA ILE A 249 -13.94 -12.45 -13.05
C ILE A 249 -14.78 -13.68 -12.73
N GLU A 250 -14.82 -14.09 -11.46
CA GLU A 250 -15.65 -15.22 -11.01
C GLU A 250 -17.14 -14.95 -11.22
N ASP A 251 -17.61 -13.72 -10.98
CA ASP A 251 -19.00 -13.34 -11.19
C ASP A 251 -19.34 -13.26 -12.68
N ILE A 252 -18.39 -12.83 -13.51
CA ILE A 252 -18.54 -12.80 -14.97
C ILE A 252 -18.64 -14.24 -15.49
N GLU A 253 -17.77 -15.13 -15.07
CA GLU A 253 -17.77 -16.54 -15.45
C GLU A 253 -19.03 -17.26 -14.95
N ALA A 254 -19.54 -16.90 -13.78
CA ALA A 254 -20.80 -17.40 -13.24
C ALA A 254 -22.05 -16.80 -13.91
N GLY A 255 -21.90 -15.80 -14.79
CA GLY A 255 -23.00 -15.11 -15.46
C GLY A 255 -23.80 -14.16 -14.56
N LEU A 256 -23.33 -13.89 -13.35
CA LEU A 256 -23.95 -12.95 -12.42
C LEU A 256 -23.70 -11.50 -12.86
N LEU A 257 -22.52 -11.23 -13.38
CA LEU A 257 -22.13 -9.95 -13.96
C LEU A 257 -21.87 -10.09 -15.46
N ILE A 258 -22.29 -9.08 -16.20
CA ILE A 258 -22.10 -8.98 -17.65
C ILE A 258 -21.06 -7.89 -17.92
N ARG A 259 -20.04 -8.24 -18.67
CA ARG A 259 -19.03 -7.29 -19.14
C ARG A 259 -19.61 -6.34 -20.18
N LEU A 260 -19.29 -5.06 -20.02
CA LEU A 260 -19.67 -3.96 -20.89
C LEU A 260 -18.43 -3.28 -21.43
N LEU A 261 -18.51 -2.63 -22.59
CA LEU A 261 -17.43 -1.82 -23.17
C LEU A 261 -16.07 -2.57 -23.18
N ASP A 262 -16.08 -3.87 -23.54
CA ASP A 262 -14.93 -4.73 -23.45
C ASP A 262 -13.74 -4.24 -24.28
N ASP A 263 -14.00 -3.64 -25.41
CA ASP A 263 -13.05 -3.05 -26.32
C ASP A 263 -12.47 -1.69 -25.85
N TRP A 264 -13.04 -1.12 -24.79
CA TRP A 264 -12.59 0.12 -24.14
C TRP A 264 -11.76 -0.11 -22.88
N THR A 265 -11.47 -1.34 -22.53
CA THR A 265 -10.66 -1.72 -21.37
C THR A 265 -9.50 -2.60 -21.76
N PRO A 266 -8.51 -2.11 -22.54
CA PRO A 266 -7.36 -2.90 -22.95
C PRO A 266 -6.51 -3.30 -21.74
N PRO A 267 -5.67 -4.34 -21.86
CA PRO A 267 -4.68 -4.68 -20.85
C PRO A 267 -3.69 -3.54 -20.64
N PHE A 268 -3.30 -3.31 -19.40
CA PHE A 268 -2.26 -2.36 -19.02
C PHE A 268 -1.13 -3.08 -18.26
N PRO A 269 0.09 -2.50 -18.16
CA PRO A 269 1.16 -3.05 -17.35
C PRO A 269 0.65 -3.27 -15.92
N GLY A 270 0.83 -4.49 -15.41
CA GLY A 270 0.33 -4.89 -14.11
C GLY A 270 0.99 -4.14 -12.95
N LEU A 271 0.79 -4.67 -11.76
CA LEU A 271 1.41 -4.16 -10.56
C LEU A 271 2.92 -4.37 -10.58
N CYS A 272 3.63 -3.40 -10.05
CA CYS A 272 5.04 -3.50 -9.77
C CYS A 272 5.29 -3.30 -8.28
N LEU A 273 6.17 -4.11 -7.74
CA LEU A 273 6.83 -3.85 -6.48
C LEU A 273 7.96 -2.84 -6.76
N TYR A 274 8.10 -1.82 -5.92
CA TYR A 274 9.16 -0.85 -6.06
C TYR A 274 9.85 -0.57 -4.72
N TYR A 275 11.15 -0.25 -4.78
CA TYR A 275 11.99 -0.02 -3.62
C TYR A 275 13.15 0.92 -3.97
N PRO A 276 13.79 1.58 -2.98
CA PRO A 276 14.87 2.54 -3.22
C PRO A 276 16.08 1.91 -3.90
N GLY A 277 16.48 2.46 -5.07
CA GLY A 277 17.59 1.95 -5.87
C GLY A 277 19.00 2.27 -5.34
N ARG A 278 19.12 3.31 -4.51
CA ARG A 278 20.43 3.84 -4.04
C ARG A 278 21.03 3.10 -2.85
N ARG A 279 20.39 2.04 -2.35
CA ARG A 279 20.81 1.30 -1.17
C ARG A 279 20.88 -0.20 -1.45
N HIS A 280 21.87 -0.87 -0.89
CA HIS A 280 21.84 -2.34 -0.88
C HIS A 280 20.62 -2.81 -0.08
N PRO A 281 19.77 -3.67 -0.66
CA PRO A 281 18.61 -4.18 0.05
C PRO A 281 19.06 -4.97 1.29
N SER A 282 18.29 -4.89 2.38
CA SER A 282 18.46 -5.76 3.54
C SER A 282 18.37 -7.23 3.13
N ALA A 283 18.91 -8.16 3.94
CA ALA A 283 18.81 -9.59 3.64
C ALA A 283 17.36 -10.04 3.47
N GLY A 284 16.45 -9.53 4.33
CA GLY A 284 15.02 -9.80 4.23
C GLY A 284 14.42 -9.31 2.91
N LEU A 285 14.70 -8.05 2.53
CA LEU A 285 14.23 -7.51 1.25
C LEU A 285 14.83 -8.27 0.07
N ALA A 286 16.13 -8.58 0.09
CA ALA A 286 16.79 -9.33 -0.97
C ALA A 286 16.18 -10.73 -1.16
N ALA A 287 15.90 -11.43 -0.06
CA ALA A 287 15.24 -12.74 -0.07
C ALA A 287 13.79 -12.65 -0.60
N PHE A 288 13.04 -11.60 -0.19
CA PHE A 288 11.70 -11.35 -0.69
C PHE A 288 11.69 -11.09 -2.19
N LEU A 289 12.59 -10.22 -2.68
CA LEU A 289 12.74 -9.92 -4.10
C LEU A 289 13.13 -11.16 -4.93
N ALA A 290 13.97 -12.03 -4.38
CA ALA A 290 14.32 -13.30 -5.03
C ALA A 290 13.09 -14.19 -5.19
N LEU A 291 12.27 -14.29 -4.15
CA LEU A 291 11.02 -15.04 -4.17
C LEU A 291 10.01 -14.46 -5.16
N VAL A 292 9.83 -13.15 -5.19
CA VAL A 292 8.96 -12.47 -6.18
C VAL A 292 9.38 -12.81 -7.60
N ARG A 293 10.70 -12.80 -7.90
CA ARG A 293 11.22 -13.18 -9.23
C ARG A 293 10.97 -14.65 -9.55
N GLU A 294 11.04 -15.54 -8.56
CA GLU A 294 10.70 -16.96 -8.72
C GLU A 294 9.23 -17.12 -9.15
N PHE A 295 8.31 -16.48 -8.43
CA PHE A 295 6.87 -16.52 -8.74
C PHE A 295 6.53 -15.89 -10.10
N ALA A 296 7.18 -14.76 -10.45
CA ALA A 296 6.97 -14.13 -11.75
C ALA A 296 7.37 -15.04 -12.92
N ARG A 297 8.46 -15.81 -12.78
CA ARG A 297 8.89 -16.78 -13.81
C ARG A 297 7.93 -17.99 -13.93
N SER A 298 7.37 -18.45 -12.81
CA SER A 298 6.43 -19.58 -12.82
C SER A 298 5.05 -19.21 -13.37
N ALA A 299 4.63 -17.95 -13.23
CA ALA A 299 3.37 -17.44 -13.76
C ALA A 299 3.42 -17.16 -15.28
N GLY A 300 4.61 -17.14 -15.89
CA GLY A 300 4.82 -16.94 -17.34
C GLY A 300 4.92 -18.22 -18.15
N ARG A 301 4.86 -19.39 -17.49
CA ARG A 301 4.76 -20.71 -18.13
C ARG A 301 3.32 -21.19 -18.07
#